data_7c25e1fcee3e44722bf385c43baa95a9
#
_entry.id   7c25e1fcee3e44722bf385c43baa95a9
#
_cell.length_a   1.000
_cell.length_b   1.000
_cell.length_c   1.000
_cell.angle_alpha   90.00
_cell.angle_beta   90.00
_cell.angle_gamma   90.00
#
_symmetry.space_group_name_H-M   'P 1'
#
loop_
_entity.id
_entity.type
_entity.pdbx_description
1 polymer ?
#
loop_
_entity_poly.entity_id
_entity_poly.type
_entity_poly.pdbx_seq_one_letter_code
_entity_poly.pdbx_strand_id
1 'polypeptide(L)'
;MPSILVLNGPNLSRLGSREPDVYGTTTYPELVSALEAAANADETISVRQTNDESELIQWLHDAADTSAEVVLNPAAFTHYSYALRDAVVVVTGAGLPVVEVHISNPHAREEFRHNSVISGVATGVIAGFGVDSYHLALAALRARR
;
A
#
# COMPACT_ATOMS: atom_id res chain seq x y z
N MET A 1 -5.43 15.01 -14.22
CA MET A 1 -4.16 14.28 -14.03
C MET A 1 -4.30 13.31 -12.87
N PRO A 2 -4.19 12.00 -13.10
CA PRO A 2 -4.32 11.04 -12.02
C PRO A 2 -3.26 11.23 -10.95
N SER A 3 -3.69 11.17 -9.70
CA SER A 3 -2.83 11.24 -8.54
C SER A 3 -2.87 9.89 -7.82
N ILE A 4 -1.70 9.34 -7.55
CA ILE A 4 -1.56 8.06 -6.85
C ILE A 4 -0.83 8.31 -5.55
N LEU A 5 -1.44 7.91 -4.44
CA LEU A 5 -0.80 7.88 -3.13
C LEU A 5 -0.36 6.45 -2.84
N VAL A 6 0.94 6.27 -2.62
CA VAL A 6 1.50 4.99 -2.15
C VAL A 6 1.72 5.15 -0.65
N LEU A 7 0.90 4.47 0.14
CA LEU A 7 0.86 4.62 1.58
C LEU A 7 1.41 3.36 2.25
N ASN A 8 2.38 3.55 3.13
CA ASN A 8 3.10 2.46 3.79
C ASN A 8 2.95 2.55 5.31
N GLY A 9 2.58 1.44 5.91
CA GLY A 9 2.36 1.31 7.34
C GLY A 9 3.62 1.00 8.15
N PRO A 10 3.44 0.46 9.36
CA PRO A 10 4.51 0.38 10.36
C PRO A 10 5.70 -0.45 9.92
N ASN A 11 6.86 0.00 10.33
CA ASN A 11 8.16 -0.66 10.15
C ASN A 11 8.70 -0.66 8.71
N LEU A 12 7.97 -0.16 7.73
CA LEU A 12 8.45 -0.14 6.33
C LEU A 12 9.59 0.85 6.12
N SER A 13 9.78 1.80 7.04
CA SER A 13 10.97 2.66 7.05
C SER A 13 12.28 1.88 7.26
N ARG A 14 12.19 0.66 7.81
CA ARG A 14 13.33 -0.22 8.05
C ARG A 14 13.61 -1.21 6.91
N LEU A 15 12.92 -1.05 5.80
CA LEU A 15 13.09 -1.91 4.64
C LEU A 15 14.56 -1.91 4.20
N GLY A 16 15.07 -3.10 3.84
CA GLY A 16 16.47 -3.29 3.46
C GLY A 16 17.37 -3.74 4.61
N SER A 17 17.02 -3.44 5.85
CA SER A 17 17.77 -3.85 7.05
C SER A 17 17.00 -4.81 7.94
N ARG A 18 15.67 -4.88 7.79
CA ARG A 18 14.78 -5.74 8.57
C ARG A 18 14.49 -7.02 7.80
N GLU A 19 14.86 -8.17 8.38
CA GLU A 19 14.55 -9.50 7.85
C GLU A 19 14.74 -9.58 6.31
N PRO A 20 15.99 -9.44 5.78
CA PRO A 20 16.22 -9.39 4.32
C PRO A 20 15.70 -10.62 3.58
N ASP A 21 15.68 -11.79 4.24
CA ASP A 21 15.20 -13.04 3.64
C ASP A 21 13.70 -12.99 3.37
N VAL A 22 12.96 -12.12 4.08
CA VAL A 22 11.51 -11.96 3.94
C VAL A 22 11.17 -10.76 3.05
N TYR A 23 11.83 -9.62 3.29
CA TYR A 23 11.47 -8.34 2.67
C TYR A 23 12.45 -7.89 1.58
N GLY A 24 13.56 -8.63 1.39
CA GLY A 24 14.59 -8.25 0.42
C GLY A 24 15.56 -7.20 0.96
N THR A 25 16.48 -6.75 0.10
CA THR A 25 17.55 -5.82 0.46
C THR A 25 17.34 -4.40 -0.04
N THR A 26 16.30 -4.15 -0.84
CA THR A 26 15.94 -2.79 -1.29
C THR A 26 15.58 -1.94 -0.08
N THR A 27 16.20 -0.77 0.05
CA THR A 27 15.89 0.15 1.15
C THR A 27 14.63 0.94 0.86
N TYR A 28 14.04 1.54 1.92
CA TYR A 28 12.86 2.39 1.75
C TYR A 28 13.14 3.59 0.83
N PRO A 29 14.24 4.36 0.99
CA PRO A 29 14.55 5.44 0.05
C PRO A 29 14.71 4.97 -1.40
N GLU A 30 15.29 3.79 -1.62
CA GLU A 30 15.40 3.21 -2.96
C GLU A 30 14.03 2.89 -3.55
N LEU A 31 13.12 2.35 -2.72
CA LEU A 31 11.75 2.07 -3.15
C LEU A 31 11.02 3.38 -3.52
N VAL A 32 11.15 4.41 -2.70
CA VAL A 32 10.54 5.73 -2.98
C VAL A 32 11.02 6.26 -4.32
N SER A 33 12.34 6.26 -4.55
CA SER A 33 12.92 6.75 -5.80
C SER A 33 12.42 5.96 -7.01
N ALA A 34 12.34 4.63 -6.89
CA ALA A 34 11.89 3.77 -7.97
C ALA A 34 10.42 4.03 -8.33
N LEU A 35 9.58 4.22 -7.32
CA LEU A 35 8.15 4.48 -7.54
C LEU A 35 7.90 5.86 -8.12
N GLU A 36 8.60 6.88 -7.64
CA GLU A 36 8.50 8.22 -8.20
C GLU A 36 8.94 8.24 -9.66
N ALA A 37 10.02 7.53 -9.98
CA ALA A 37 10.54 7.40 -11.34
C ALA A 37 9.59 6.61 -12.26
N ALA A 38 8.72 5.78 -11.70
CA ALA A 38 7.76 4.98 -12.45
C ALA A 38 6.52 5.76 -12.88
N ALA A 39 6.36 7.01 -12.44
CA ALA A 39 5.21 7.82 -12.81
C ALA A 39 5.21 8.09 -14.32
N ASN A 40 4.02 7.95 -14.94
CA ASN A 40 3.83 8.36 -16.33
C ASN A 40 3.79 9.88 -16.42
N ALA A 41 3.95 10.41 -17.64
CA ALA A 41 4.02 11.87 -17.87
C ALA A 41 2.75 12.61 -17.42
N ASP A 42 1.61 11.91 -17.39
CA ASP A 42 0.30 12.48 -17.04
C ASP A 42 -0.17 12.13 -15.63
N GLU A 43 0.69 11.55 -14.80
CA GLU A 43 0.30 11.18 -13.43
C GLU A 43 1.32 11.66 -12.40
N THR A 44 0.88 11.78 -11.14
CA THR A 44 1.76 12.07 -10.02
C THR A 44 1.73 10.88 -9.06
N ILE A 45 2.90 10.51 -8.54
CA ILE A 45 3.03 9.47 -7.51
C ILE A 45 3.67 10.10 -6.29
N SER A 46 3.00 9.98 -5.15
CA SER A 46 3.49 10.44 -3.85
C SER A 46 3.61 9.23 -2.92
N VAL A 47 4.78 9.03 -2.33
CA VAL A 47 5.06 7.88 -1.46
C VAL A 47 5.24 8.35 -0.03
N ARG A 48 4.49 7.76 0.90
CA ARG A 48 4.51 8.12 2.32
C ARG A 48 4.61 6.88 3.19
N GLN A 49 5.16 7.04 4.37
CA GLN A 49 5.29 5.96 5.36
C GLN A 49 5.02 6.51 6.76
N THR A 50 4.32 5.74 7.57
CA THR A 50 4.10 6.08 8.98
C THR A 50 3.98 4.81 9.82
N ASN A 51 4.35 4.93 11.09
CA ASN A 51 4.09 3.91 12.10
C ASN A 51 2.79 4.19 12.86
N ASP A 52 2.17 5.33 12.60
CA ASP A 52 0.99 5.81 13.34
C ASP A 52 -0.29 5.47 12.57
N GLU A 53 -1.13 4.65 13.18
CA GLU A 53 -2.41 4.24 12.59
C GLU A 53 -3.31 5.45 12.29
N SER A 54 -3.35 6.42 13.20
CA SER A 54 -4.17 7.63 13.03
C SER A 54 -3.72 8.44 11.82
N GLU A 55 -2.42 8.59 11.64
CA GLU A 55 -1.87 9.31 10.48
C GLU A 55 -2.20 8.59 9.16
N LEU A 56 -2.11 7.26 9.15
CA LEU A 56 -2.43 6.47 7.97
C LEU A 56 -3.90 6.60 7.60
N ILE A 57 -4.78 6.61 8.60
CA ILE A 57 -6.22 6.84 8.41
C ILE A 57 -6.45 8.23 7.81
N GLN A 58 -5.77 9.25 8.33
CA GLN A 58 -5.92 10.62 7.81
C GLN A 58 -5.49 10.71 6.33
N TRP A 59 -4.42 10.03 5.96
CA TRP A 59 -3.99 10.00 4.57
C TRP A 59 -5.02 9.35 3.63
N LEU A 60 -5.74 8.34 4.12
CA LEU A 60 -6.84 7.74 3.35
C LEU A 60 -7.99 8.73 3.20
N HIS A 61 -8.32 9.48 4.24
CA HIS A 61 -9.31 10.55 4.13
C HIS A 61 -8.88 11.60 3.11
N ASP A 62 -7.60 11.99 3.13
CA ASP A 62 -7.04 12.95 2.16
C ASP A 62 -7.16 12.41 0.73
N ALA A 63 -6.92 11.10 0.53
CA ALA A 63 -7.08 10.47 -0.78
C ALA A 63 -8.50 10.60 -1.29
N ALA A 64 -9.49 10.33 -0.43
CA ALA A 64 -10.90 10.50 -0.79
C ALA A 64 -11.23 11.94 -1.14
N ASP A 65 -10.74 12.89 -0.35
CA ASP A 65 -11.02 14.32 -0.52
C ASP A 65 -10.38 14.89 -1.79
N THR A 66 -9.22 14.36 -2.19
CA THR A 66 -8.48 14.84 -3.37
C THR A 66 -8.68 13.95 -4.60
N SER A 67 -9.53 12.95 -4.53
CA SER A 67 -9.79 11.99 -5.60
C SER A 67 -8.53 11.25 -6.06
N ALA A 68 -7.68 10.85 -5.13
CA ALA A 68 -6.47 10.09 -5.41
C ALA A 68 -6.75 8.59 -5.41
N GLU A 69 -6.06 7.88 -6.29
CA GLU A 69 -5.98 6.41 -6.25
C GLU A 69 -4.94 6.00 -5.21
N VAL A 70 -5.11 4.83 -4.61
CA VAL A 70 -4.26 4.40 -3.49
C VAL A 70 -3.63 3.04 -3.73
N VAL A 71 -2.32 2.96 -3.50
CA VAL A 71 -1.61 1.71 -3.26
C VAL A 71 -1.30 1.69 -1.77
N LEU A 72 -1.84 0.71 -1.06
CA LEU A 72 -1.74 0.63 0.39
C LEU A 72 -0.99 -0.62 0.82
N ASN A 73 0.15 -0.44 1.49
CA ASN A 73 0.78 -1.52 2.24
C ASN A 73 0.52 -1.26 3.72
N PRO A 74 -0.52 -1.89 4.31
CA PRO A 74 -0.87 -1.63 5.70
C PRO A 74 0.08 -2.31 6.69
N ALA A 75 1.00 -3.15 6.19
CA ALA A 75 1.88 -3.96 7.01
C ALA A 75 1.06 -4.76 8.03
N ALA A 76 1.48 -4.84 9.30
CA ALA A 76 0.77 -5.64 10.30
C ALA A 76 -0.65 -5.12 10.61
N PHE A 77 -0.97 -3.87 10.33
CA PHE A 77 -2.33 -3.37 10.52
C PHE A 77 -3.38 -4.16 9.75
N THR A 78 -2.99 -4.81 8.64
CA THR A 78 -3.92 -5.60 7.82
C THR A 78 -4.57 -6.74 8.61
N HIS A 79 -3.93 -7.20 9.70
CA HIS A 79 -4.40 -8.35 10.44
C HIS A 79 -5.40 -8.01 11.54
N TYR A 80 -5.51 -6.72 11.94
CA TYR A 80 -6.33 -6.39 13.11
C TYR A 80 -6.94 -4.99 13.12
N SER A 81 -6.54 -4.07 12.25
CA SER A 81 -7.03 -2.69 12.33
C SER A 81 -8.37 -2.54 11.64
N TYR A 82 -9.44 -2.62 12.41
CA TYR A 82 -10.79 -2.32 11.92
C TYR A 82 -10.96 -0.85 11.60
N ALA A 83 -10.28 0.03 12.34
CA ALA A 83 -10.32 1.46 12.07
C ALA A 83 -9.74 1.79 10.69
N LEU A 84 -8.62 1.14 10.33
CA LEU A 84 -8.01 1.30 9.01
C LEU A 84 -8.92 0.71 7.92
N ARG A 85 -9.53 -0.44 8.19
CA ARG A 85 -10.51 -1.05 7.29
C ARG A 85 -11.62 -0.07 6.93
N ASP A 86 -12.18 0.60 7.93
CA ASP A 86 -13.25 1.57 7.71
C ASP A 86 -12.77 2.79 6.93
N ALA A 87 -11.52 3.21 7.12
CA ALA A 87 -10.92 4.30 6.34
C ALA A 87 -10.74 3.91 4.87
N VAL A 88 -10.38 2.65 4.59
CA VAL A 88 -10.33 2.14 3.21
C VAL A 88 -11.71 2.22 2.56
N VAL A 89 -12.77 1.89 3.29
CA VAL A 89 -14.15 1.99 2.79
C VAL A 89 -14.52 3.44 2.44
N VAL A 90 -13.98 4.43 3.14
CA VAL A 90 -14.19 5.84 2.78
C VAL A 90 -13.68 6.11 1.36
N VAL A 91 -12.52 5.56 1.01
CA VAL A 91 -11.93 5.74 -0.33
C VAL A 91 -12.70 4.94 -1.39
N THR A 92 -12.92 3.65 -1.15
CA THR A 92 -13.60 2.79 -2.12
C THR A 92 -15.07 3.18 -2.28
N GLY A 93 -15.71 3.66 -1.21
CA GLY A 93 -17.07 4.18 -1.25
C GLY A 93 -17.21 5.47 -2.07
N ALA A 94 -16.11 6.20 -2.24
CA ALA A 94 -16.07 7.38 -3.12
C ALA A 94 -15.82 7.00 -4.60
N GLY A 95 -15.73 5.71 -4.91
CA GLY A 95 -15.49 5.23 -6.27
C GLY A 95 -14.02 5.20 -6.65
N LEU A 96 -13.10 5.34 -5.70
CA LEU A 96 -11.67 5.35 -5.95
C LEU A 96 -11.06 3.98 -5.63
N PRO A 97 -10.11 3.49 -6.44
CA PRO A 97 -9.49 2.19 -6.17
C PRO A 97 -8.47 2.26 -5.05
N VAL A 98 -8.44 1.20 -4.24
CA VAL A 98 -7.38 0.93 -3.27
C VAL A 98 -6.83 -0.46 -3.56
N VAL A 99 -5.57 -0.55 -3.93
CA VAL A 99 -4.89 -1.83 -4.13
C VAL A 99 -4.03 -2.09 -2.90
N GLU A 100 -4.34 -3.15 -2.18
CA GLU A 100 -3.52 -3.60 -1.04
C GLU A 100 -2.30 -4.34 -1.56
N VAL A 101 -1.11 -4.00 -1.05
CA VAL A 101 0.13 -4.71 -1.41
C VAL A 101 0.85 -5.20 -0.17
N HIS A 102 1.52 -6.33 -0.32
CA HIS A 102 2.46 -6.87 0.66
C HIS A 102 3.71 -7.35 -0.06
N ILE A 103 4.88 -7.04 0.50
CA ILE A 103 6.16 -7.46 -0.06
C ILE A 103 6.34 -8.96 0.08
N SER A 104 6.07 -9.50 1.27
CA SER A 104 6.13 -10.94 1.53
C SER A 104 4.84 -11.63 1.11
N ASN A 105 4.89 -12.97 1.08
CA ASN A 105 3.68 -13.78 0.98
C ASN A 105 3.17 -14.08 2.40
N PRO A 106 2.10 -13.42 2.87
CA PRO A 106 1.60 -13.63 4.24
C PRO A 106 1.19 -15.08 4.52
N HIS A 107 0.78 -15.81 3.48
CA HIS A 107 0.34 -17.20 3.62
C HIS A 107 1.48 -18.17 3.89
N ALA A 108 2.72 -17.76 3.66
CA ALA A 108 3.92 -18.55 3.92
C ALA A 108 4.58 -18.21 5.26
N ARG A 109 3.90 -17.43 6.11
CA ARG A 109 4.44 -16.91 7.37
C ARG A 109 3.59 -17.37 8.55
N GLU A 110 3.69 -16.67 9.69
CA GLU A 110 2.97 -17.04 10.92
C GLU A 110 1.46 -17.06 10.67
N GLU A 111 0.75 -17.92 11.40
CA GLU A 111 -0.68 -18.16 11.19
C GLU A 111 -1.51 -16.87 11.27
N PHE A 112 -1.17 -15.94 12.18
CA PHE A 112 -1.94 -14.70 12.32
C PHE A 112 -1.88 -13.83 11.06
N ARG A 113 -0.88 -14.04 10.18
CA ARG A 113 -0.74 -13.29 8.92
C ARG A 113 -1.63 -13.83 7.80
N HIS A 114 -2.29 -14.96 8.02
CA HIS A 114 -3.18 -15.55 7.00
C HIS A 114 -4.50 -14.81 6.88
N ASN A 115 -4.87 -14.00 7.86
CA ASN A 115 -6.12 -13.26 7.87
C ASN A 115 -5.88 -11.77 7.69
N SER A 116 -6.70 -11.15 6.84
CA SER A 116 -6.71 -9.70 6.64
C SER A 116 -8.11 -9.15 6.86
N VAL A 117 -8.20 -8.07 7.63
CA VAL A 117 -9.44 -7.32 7.77
C VAL A 117 -9.56 -6.25 6.67
N ILE A 118 -8.49 -6.02 5.92
CA ILE A 118 -8.43 -4.99 4.87
C ILE A 118 -8.80 -5.56 3.50
N SER A 119 -8.31 -6.78 3.18
CA SER A 119 -8.40 -7.35 1.84
C SER A 119 -9.84 -7.42 1.31
N GLY A 120 -10.80 -7.68 2.16
CA GLY A 120 -12.20 -7.79 1.77
C GLY A 120 -12.84 -6.46 1.34
N VAL A 121 -12.26 -5.32 1.71
CA VAL A 121 -12.77 -3.99 1.37
C VAL A 121 -11.86 -3.26 0.37
N ALA A 122 -10.67 -3.80 0.08
CA ALA A 122 -9.79 -3.27 -0.96
C ALA A 122 -10.35 -3.62 -2.34
N THR A 123 -9.94 -2.85 -3.35
CA THR A 123 -10.30 -3.14 -4.74
C THR A 123 -9.65 -4.43 -5.23
N GLY A 124 -8.40 -4.68 -4.80
CA GLY A 124 -7.65 -5.88 -5.11
C GLY A 124 -6.45 -6.02 -4.21
N VAL A 125 -5.79 -7.19 -4.26
CA VAL A 125 -4.66 -7.52 -3.40
C VAL A 125 -3.53 -8.10 -4.23
N ILE A 126 -2.30 -7.62 -4.01
CA ILE A 126 -1.09 -8.15 -4.64
C ILE A 126 -0.09 -8.40 -3.52
N ALA A 127 0.43 -9.61 -3.43
CA ALA A 127 1.33 -10.00 -2.35
C ALA A 127 2.38 -11.00 -2.83
N GLY A 128 3.57 -10.95 -2.23
CA GLY A 128 4.56 -12.02 -2.38
C GLY A 128 5.61 -11.82 -3.46
N PHE A 129 5.60 -10.70 -4.17
CA PHE A 129 6.54 -10.45 -5.28
C PHE A 129 7.61 -9.41 -4.92
N GLY A 130 7.91 -9.27 -3.60
CA GLY A 130 8.89 -8.29 -3.17
C GLY A 130 8.42 -6.87 -3.49
N VAL A 131 9.36 -5.99 -3.78
CA VAL A 131 9.03 -4.60 -4.15
C VAL A 131 8.33 -4.51 -5.51
N ASP A 132 8.41 -5.54 -6.35
CA ASP A 132 7.66 -5.59 -7.60
C ASP A 132 6.15 -5.59 -7.36
N SER A 133 5.69 -5.97 -6.16
CA SER A 133 4.27 -5.89 -5.81
C SER A 133 3.73 -4.47 -5.97
N TYR A 134 4.54 -3.45 -5.67
CA TYR A 134 4.14 -2.05 -5.88
C TYR A 134 4.00 -1.71 -7.37
N HIS A 135 4.95 -2.16 -8.19
CA HIS A 135 4.90 -1.90 -9.64
C HIS A 135 3.71 -2.61 -10.28
N LEU A 136 3.39 -3.82 -9.82
CA LEU A 136 2.20 -4.54 -10.28
C LEU A 136 0.92 -3.81 -9.88
N ALA A 137 0.90 -3.19 -8.70
CA ALA A 137 -0.24 -2.38 -8.26
C ALA A 137 -0.43 -1.14 -9.15
N LEU A 138 0.65 -0.46 -9.53
CA LEU A 138 0.59 0.65 -10.47
C LEU A 138 0.00 0.20 -11.81
N ALA A 139 0.44 -0.96 -12.31
CA ALA A 139 -0.10 -1.53 -13.55
C ALA A 139 -1.60 -1.83 -13.43
N ALA A 140 -2.03 -2.37 -12.28
CA ALA A 140 -3.44 -2.67 -12.04
C ALA A 140 -4.29 -1.40 -12.01
N LEU A 141 -3.81 -0.32 -11.39
CA LEU A 141 -4.51 0.97 -11.39
C LEU A 141 -4.64 1.54 -12.80
N ARG A 142 -3.56 1.49 -13.58
CA ARG A 142 -3.55 1.99 -14.95
C ARG A 142 -4.48 1.21 -15.86
N ALA A 143 -4.59 -0.09 -15.66
CA ALA A 143 -5.49 -0.94 -16.45
C ALA A 143 -6.97 -0.63 -16.21
N ARG A 144 -7.32 0.01 -15.10
CA ARG A 144 -8.70 0.35 -14.75
C ARG A 144 -9.16 1.70 -15.32
N ARG A 145 -8.28 2.48 -15.89
CA ARG A 145 -8.60 3.80 -16.44
C ARG A 145 -9.19 3.74 -17.83
#